data_f93b06ef11d1f32fbefd0d7e13ee398c
#
_entry.id   f93b06ef11d1f32fbefd0d7e13ee398c
#
_cell.length_a   1.000
_cell.length_b   1.000
_cell.length_c   1.000
_cell.angle_alpha   90.00
_cell.angle_beta   90.00
_cell.angle_gamma   90.00
#
_symmetry.space_group_name_H-M   'P 1'
#
loop_
_entity.id
_entity.type
_entity.pdbx_description
1 polymer ?
#
loop_
_entity_poly.entity_id
_entity_poly.type
_entity_poly.pdbx_seq_one_letter_code
_entity_poly.pdbx_strand_id
1 'polypeptide(L)'
;MTRASRPSLALAGFPRAAALLLALAALSLPACAQRVAPADPLPPTVSRALQRAQVPASALSAYVVALDDRGDVRLRHQAGEPVNPASVMKLVTSYAALDLLGSTHTWTTRFLTDGVIDNGALRGNLYVRGGGDPKLVIERLQEAYAALQAQGVNVILGDLVLDHSAFDLPEIDPGAFDGEALRPYNASPDALLFNFKSVILKFQPDPAAGVARVVSEPPMAGLAIDATVPLAPGRCSDWRGGLGARFDDPDSIRFTGRYPAACGELAWPVAYQQPGTYAVRAFEGAWRAMGGLLTGQARSGLTPPQARLLHEARSLPLADILIDVNQWSNNVMAQQVFLSLGDVPLAPEAGAPAGRRSSFERARAVVGQWWQRTFGPRVAAPVLENGSGLSRVERITPEALAVLLRHAARHAQAQPFVQSLAVAGVSGTAARIARDPRSPAYGNAFLKTGTLRDVTGLAGYVNAANGSRYAVVGFVNHPNAGAARPALEALVEWVAAQPD
;
A
#
# COMPACT_ATOMS: atom_id res chain seq x y z
N MET A 1 14.77 -23.98 70.34
CA MET A 1 14.68 -25.33 70.88
C MET A 1 14.76 -26.31 69.80
N THR A 2 15.76 -26.94 69.75
CA THR A 2 16.47 -28.22 69.65
C THR A 2 16.78 -28.61 68.19
N ARG A 3 18.02 -28.47 67.83
CA ARG A 3 19.18 -29.41 67.78
C ARG A 3 18.83 -30.74 67.11
N ALA A 4 19.45 -30.99 65.97
CA ALA A 4 20.75 -31.60 65.68
C ALA A 4 20.61 -33.08 65.33
N SER A 5 21.19 -33.54 64.26
CA SER A 5 22.43 -34.33 64.24
C SER A 5 22.72 -34.93 62.85
N ARG A 6 23.95 -34.74 62.44
CA ARG A 6 24.64 -35.59 61.43
C ARG A 6 25.11 -36.88 62.11
N PRO A 7 25.37 -37.94 61.36
CA PRO A 7 26.74 -38.43 61.37
C PRO A 7 27.36 -38.78 59.99
N SER A 8 28.68 -38.90 60.14
CA SER A 8 29.75 -39.00 59.18
C SER A 8 30.10 -40.46 58.82
N LEU A 9 30.87 -40.49 57.68
CA LEU A 9 31.99 -41.42 57.37
C LEU A 9 31.71 -42.89 57.03
N ALA A 10 32.20 -43.27 55.81
CA ALA A 10 33.33 -44.22 55.70
C ALA A 10 33.86 -44.27 54.25
N LEU A 11 35.18 -44.12 54.15
CA LEU A 11 36.03 -44.40 52.97
C LEU A 11 36.19 -45.91 52.82
N ALA A 12 36.28 -46.35 51.52
CA ALA A 12 37.16 -47.43 50.99
C ALA A 12 36.88 -47.58 49.52
N GLY A 13 37.79 -47.49 48.66
CA GLY A 13 38.86 -48.32 48.19
C GLY A 13 38.89 -48.28 46.65
N PHE A 14 39.94 -47.71 46.07
CA PHE A 14 40.27 -47.89 44.65
C PHE A 14 40.76 -49.34 44.33
N PRO A 15 40.57 -49.85 43.11
CA PRO A 15 41.75 -50.05 42.31
C PRO A 15 41.66 -49.65 40.83
N ARG A 16 42.82 -49.47 40.32
CA ARG A 16 43.33 -49.04 39.04
C ARG A 16 42.85 -49.80 37.82
N ALA A 17 42.90 -49.05 36.70
CA ALA A 17 43.25 -49.46 35.33
C ALA A 17 42.13 -49.67 34.34
N ALA A 18 42.00 -48.75 33.41
CA ALA A 18 42.33 -49.00 31.99
C ALA A 18 42.00 -47.71 31.18
N ALA A 19 43.04 -47.10 30.65
CA ALA A 19 42.95 -46.03 29.67
C ALA A 19 42.48 -46.63 28.34
N LEU A 20 41.24 -46.21 27.89
CA LEU A 20 40.82 -46.44 26.51
C LEU A 20 40.77 -45.04 25.82
N LEU A 21 41.78 -44.76 25.02
CA LEU A 21 41.83 -43.64 24.05
C LEU A 21 40.75 -43.86 22.99
N LEU A 22 39.60 -43.20 23.11
CA LEU A 22 38.65 -43.01 22.03
C LEU A 22 39.04 -41.73 21.30
N ALA A 23 39.70 -41.92 20.15
CA ALA A 23 39.91 -40.84 19.20
C ALA A 23 38.56 -40.43 18.59
N LEU A 24 37.97 -39.29 19.05
CA LEU A 24 36.90 -38.62 18.36
C LEU A 24 37.49 -37.99 17.07
N ALA A 25 37.32 -38.70 15.95
CA ALA A 25 37.44 -38.10 14.65
C ALA A 25 36.32 -37.03 14.50
N ALA A 26 36.65 -35.77 14.72
CA ALA A 26 35.78 -34.64 14.35
C ALA A 26 35.66 -34.63 12.82
N LEU A 27 34.56 -35.19 12.30
CA LEU A 27 34.12 -34.97 10.95
C LEU A 27 33.72 -33.48 10.84
N SER A 28 34.68 -32.65 10.49
CA SER A 28 34.42 -31.28 10.00
C SER A 28 33.72 -31.42 8.65
N LEU A 29 32.37 -31.37 8.67
CA LEU A 29 31.57 -31.11 7.49
C LEU A 29 32.05 -29.76 6.94
N PRO A 30 32.48 -29.63 5.69
CA PRO A 30 32.71 -28.36 5.11
C PRO A 30 31.36 -27.63 5.10
N ALA A 31 31.24 -26.55 5.86
CA ALA A 31 30.18 -25.57 5.66
C ALA A 31 30.30 -25.16 4.20
N CYS A 32 29.33 -25.53 3.37
CA CYS A 32 29.18 -24.96 2.04
C CYS A 32 28.88 -23.48 2.24
N ALA A 33 29.94 -22.67 2.40
CA ALA A 33 29.87 -21.24 2.19
C ALA A 33 29.44 -21.08 0.72
N GLN A 34 28.17 -20.75 0.50
CA GLN A 34 27.72 -20.31 -0.81
C GLN A 34 28.67 -19.19 -1.22
N ARG A 35 29.50 -19.44 -2.22
CA ARG A 35 30.33 -18.40 -2.83
C ARG A 35 29.35 -17.38 -3.41
N VAL A 36 29.19 -16.24 -2.74
CA VAL A 36 28.54 -15.06 -3.30
C VAL A 36 29.32 -14.74 -4.56
N ALA A 37 28.68 -14.83 -5.72
CA ALA A 37 29.30 -14.47 -6.98
C ALA A 37 29.78 -13.01 -6.86
N PRO A 38 31.00 -12.68 -7.37
CA PRO A 38 31.51 -11.32 -7.30
C PRO A 38 30.49 -10.36 -7.96
N ALA A 39 30.26 -9.20 -7.31
CA ALA A 39 29.35 -8.19 -7.85
C ALA A 39 29.93 -7.62 -9.15
N ASP A 40 29.08 -7.52 -10.18
CA ASP A 40 29.47 -6.92 -11.44
C ASP A 40 29.84 -5.43 -11.23
N PRO A 41 30.81 -4.92 -12.02
CA PRO A 41 31.11 -3.50 -11.99
C PRO A 41 29.88 -2.68 -12.46
N LEU A 42 29.55 -1.63 -11.71
CA LEU A 42 28.44 -0.75 -12.07
C LEU A 42 28.74 0.04 -13.35
N PRO A 43 27.73 0.32 -14.18
CA PRO A 43 27.88 1.25 -15.30
C PRO A 43 28.49 2.57 -14.84
N PRO A 44 29.43 3.17 -15.61
CA PRO A 44 30.13 4.38 -15.20
C PRO A 44 29.22 5.57 -14.88
N THR A 45 28.07 5.66 -15.56
CA THR A 45 27.05 6.69 -15.32
C THR A 45 26.38 6.52 -13.96
N VAL A 46 26.08 5.29 -13.57
CA VAL A 46 25.52 4.92 -12.27
C VAL A 46 26.53 5.22 -11.16
N SER A 47 27.77 4.76 -11.31
CA SER A 47 28.84 4.99 -10.33
C SER A 47 29.08 6.48 -10.08
N ARG A 48 29.16 7.31 -11.14
CA ARG A 48 29.30 8.76 -11.01
C ARG A 48 28.12 9.43 -10.32
N ALA A 49 26.89 8.95 -10.56
CA ALA A 49 25.71 9.48 -9.91
C ALA A 49 25.69 9.15 -8.40
N LEU A 50 26.07 7.94 -8.01
CA LEU A 50 26.24 7.54 -6.60
C LEU A 50 27.31 8.39 -5.90
N GLN A 51 28.46 8.60 -6.54
CA GLN A 51 29.55 9.44 -5.99
C GLN A 51 29.06 10.88 -5.73
N ARG A 52 28.33 11.49 -6.68
CA ARG A 52 27.75 12.83 -6.50
C ARG A 52 26.73 12.88 -5.36
N ALA A 53 25.99 11.80 -5.13
CA ALA A 53 25.06 11.66 -4.04
C ALA A 53 25.72 11.35 -2.68
N GLN A 54 27.05 11.14 -2.65
CA GLN A 54 27.80 10.68 -1.48
C GLN A 54 27.24 9.35 -0.94
N VAL A 55 26.88 8.42 -1.85
CA VAL A 55 26.37 7.10 -1.54
C VAL A 55 27.38 6.06 -2.04
N PRO A 56 27.87 5.16 -1.18
CA PRO A 56 28.79 4.11 -1.59
C PRO A 56 28.10 3.11 -2.52
N ALA A 57 28.85 2.51 -3.45
CA ALA A 57 28.33 1.50 -4.37
C ALA A 57 27.69 0.29 -3.63
N SER A 58 28.18 -0.05 -2.45
CA SER A 58 27.64 -1.11 -1.59
C SER A 58 26.23 -0.85 -1.06
N ALA A 59 25.73 0.39 -1.12
CA ALA A 59 24.37 0.74 -0.74
C ALA A 59 23.37 0.57 -1.89
N LEU A 60 23.83 0.33 -3.12
CA LEU A 60 23.00 -0.03 -4.26
C LEU A 60 22.91 -1.54 -4.38
N SER A 61 21.68 -2.06 -4.47
CA SER A 61 21.38 -3.44 -4.86
C SER A 61 20.64 -3.41 -6.18
N ALA A 62 21.17 -4.08 -7.22
CA ALA A 62 20.60 -4.02 -8.56
C ALA A 62 20.68 -5.37 -9.29
N TYR A 63 19.67 -5.61 -10.12
CA TYR A 63 19.62 -6.76 -11.00
C TYR A 63 18.95 -6.40 -12.33
N VAL A 64 19.60 -6.74 -13.43
CA VAL A 64 19.07 -6.52 -14.79
C VAL A 64 19.19 -7.83 -15.56
N VAL A 65 18.06 -8.29 -16.11
CA VAL A 65 17.99 -9.58 -16.80
C VAL A 65 17.07 -9.47 -18.02
N ALA A 66 17.47 -10.12 -19.12
CA ALA A 66 16.65 -10.19 -20.32
C ALA A 66 15.37 -11.02 -20.09
N LEU A 67 14.28 -10.62 -20.77
CA LEU A 67 13.00 -11.32 -20.71
C LEU A 67 12.89 -12.45 -21.73
N ASP A 68 13.87 -12.62 -22.60
CA ASP A 68 13.96 -13.74 -23.54
C ASP A 68 14.13 -15.09 -22.82
N ASP A 69 14.11 -16.18 -23.57
CA ASP A 69 14.20 -17.53 -23.00
C ASP A 69 15.57 -17.82 -22.39
N ARG A 70 16.63 -17.18 -22.89
CA ARG A 70 17.99 -17.32 -22.34
C ARG A 70 18.10 -16.68 -20.97
N GLY A 71 17.45 -15.52 -20.78
CA GLY A 71 17.48 -14.80 -19.52
C GLY A 71 18.86 -14.30 -19.15
N ASP A 72 19.58 -13.75 -20.14
CA ASP A 72 20.93 -13.26 -19.95
C ASP A 72 20.96 -12.14 -18.92
N VAL A 73 21.78 -12.31 -17.88
CA VAL A 73 21.99 -11.33 -16.82
C VAL A 73 22.96 -10.28 -17.31
N ARG A 74 22.53 -9.00 -17.32
CA ARG A 74 23.33 -7.86 -17.76
C ARG A 74 23.99 -7.12 -16.61
N LEU A 75 23.41 -7.24 -15.41
CA LEU A 75 23.97 -6.66 -14.18
C LEU A 75 23.52 -7.47 -12.97
N ARG A 76 24.48 -7.88 -12.14
CA ARG A 76 24.24 -8.48 -10.82
C ARG A 76 25.08 -7.74 -9.78
N HIS A 77 24.50 -6.81 -9.06
CA HIS A 77 25.20 -6.04 -8.04
C HIS A 77 24.42 -6.09 -6.72
N GLN A 78 25.00 -6.70 -5.67
CA GLN A 78 24.33 -6.94 -4.37
C GLN A 78 22.94 -7.58 -4.52
N ALA A 79 22.72 -8.40 -5.58
CA ALA A 79 21.38 -8.82 -6.01
C ALA A 79 20.74 -9.86 -5.11
N GLY A 80 21.53 -10.61 -4.33
CA GLY A 80 21.07 -11.59 -3.35
C GLY A 80 20.79 -11.03 -1.96
N GLU A 81 21.08 -9.75 -1.72
CA GLU A 81 20.87 -9.14 -0.41
C GLU A 81 19.42 -8.68 -0.23
N PRO A 82 18.75 -9.09 0.88
CA PRO A 82 17.39 -8.66 1.17
C PRO A 82 17.39 -7.22 1.69
N VAL A 83 16.85 -6.31 0.90
CA VAL A 83 16.81 -4.87 1.18
C VAL A 83 15.38 -4.36 1.32
N ASN A 84 15.18 -3.19 1.93
CA ASN A 84 13.88 -2.54 1.96
C ASN A 84 13.54 -2.00 0.56
N PRO A 85 12.44 -2.45 -0.08
CA PRO A 85 12.09 -2.01 -1.42
C PRO A 85 11.22 -0.74 -1.42
N ALA A 86 10.81 -0.24 -0.27
CA ALA A 86 9.75 0.76 -0.16
C ALA A 86 8.51 0.35 -1.01
N SER A 87 7.84 1.30 -1.65
CA SER A 87 6.64 1.04 -2.45
C SER A 87 6.84 0.13 -3.67
N VAL A 88 8.05 -0.29 -3.98
CA VAL A 88 8.26 -1.32 -5.03
C VAL A 88 7.71 -2.68 -4.58
N MET A 89 7.52 -2.92 -3.27
CA MET A 89 6.83 -4.09 -2.75
C MET A 89 5.42 -4.27 -3.33
N LYS A 90 4.76 -3.18 -3.75
CA LYS A 90 3.45 -3.23 -4.40
C LYS A 90 3.42 -4.11 -5.66
N LEU A 91 4.56 -4.36 -6.30
CA LEU A 91 4.66 -5.30 -7.43
C LEU A 91 4.34 -6.74 -7.01
N VAL A 92 4.80 -7.13 -5.81
CA VAL A 92 4.48 -8.46 -5.25
C VAL A 92 2.97 -8.55 -4.97
N THR A 93 2.41 -7.56 -4.28
CA THR A 93 0.97 -7.49 -3.97
C THR A 93 0.13 -7.49 -5.24
N SER A 94 0.47 -6.65 -6.22
CA SER A 94 -0.30 -6.51 -7.47
C SER A 94 -0.27 -7.78 -8.30
N TYR A 95 0.91 -8.40 -8.44
CA TYR A 95 1.02 -9.61 -9.25
C TYR A 95 0.38 -10.82 -8.55
N ALA A 96 0.57 -10.98 -7.24
CA ALA A 96 -0.13 -12.02 -6.47
C ALA A 96 -1.66 -11.88 -6.59
N ALA A 97 -2.18 -10.64 -6.54
CA ALA A 97 -3.60 -10.39 -6.70
C ALA A 97 -4.11 -10.74 -8.10
N LEU A 98 -3.39 -10.35 -9.15
CA LEU A 98 -3.76 -10.73 -10.53
C LEU A 98 -3.75 -12.23 -10.76
N ASP A 99 -2.78 -12.94 -10.19
CA ASP A 99 -2.65 -14.39 -10.36
C ASP A 99 -3.70 -15.16 -9.54
N LEU A 100 -4.00 -14.72 -8.32
CA LEU A 100 -4.90 -15.42 -7.40
C LEU A 100 -6.38 -15.05 -7.57
N LEU A 101 -6.68 -13.79 -7.87
CA LEU A 101 -8.05 -13.28 -7.96
C LEU A 101 -8.51 -13.08 -9.41
N GLY A 102 -7.56 -12.87 -10.34
CA GLY A 102 -7.83 -12.51 -11.73
C GLY A 102 -8.08 -11.02 -11.95
N SER A 103 -7.80 -10.53 -13.16
CA SER A 103 -7.89 -9.10 -13.53
C SER A 103 -9.32 -8.53 -13.44
N THR A 104 -10.33 -9.37 -13.58
CA THR A 104 -11.77 -8.99 -13.54
C THR A 104 -12.39 -9.04 -12.15
N HIS A 105 -11.62 -9.39 -11.12
CA HIS A 105 -12.12 -9.41 -9.74
C HIS A 105 -12.68 -8.05 -9.32
N THR A 106 -13.84 -8.06 -8.64
CA THR A 106 -14.50 -6.87 -8.11
C THR A 106 -14.89 -7.08 -6.66
N TRP A 107 -14.93 -6.00 -5.90
CA TRP A 107 -15.42 -5.95 -4.52
C TRP A 107 -16.86 -5.45 -4.48
N THR A 108 -17.59 -5.76 -3.41
CA THR A 108 -18.96 -5.31 -3.23
C THR A 108 -19.14 -4.54 -1.94
N THR A 109 -19.89 -3.43 -2.01
CA THR A 109 -20.46 -2.75 -0.84
C THR A 109 -21.95 -2.97 -0.87
N ARG A 110 -22.51 -3.58 0.18
CA ARG A 110 -23.92 -3.98 0.25
C ARG A 110 -24.71 -3.07 1.15
N PHE A 111 -25.88 -2.63 0.67
CA PHE A 111 -26.85 -1.86 1.40
C PHE A 111 -28.03 -2.76 1.73
N LEU A 112 -28.25 -3.01 3.04
CA LEU A 112 -29.23 -3.98 3.53
C LEU A 112 -30.15 -3.31 4.56
N THR A 113 -31.28 -3.95 4.87
CA THR A 113 -32.20 -3.48 5.89
C THR A 113 -32.86 -4.62 6.65
N ASP A 114 -33.23 -4.37 7.90
CA ASP A 114 -34.12 -5.20 8.73
C ASP A 114 -35.56 -4.71 8.71
N GLY A 115 -35.88 -3.64 7.98
CA GLY A 115 -37.16 -2.99 7.92
C GLY A 115 -37.87 -3.06 6.57
N VAL A 116 -38.93 -2.28 6.47
CA VAL A 116 -39.77 -2.12 5.28
C VAL A 116 -39.76 -0.69 4.80
N ILE A 117 -39.90 -0.50 3.48
CA ILE A 117 -40.05 0.83 2.87
C ILE A 117 -41.54 1.10 2.76
N ASP A 118 -41.99 2.21 3.35
CA ASP A 118 -43.36 2.68 3.36
C ASP A 118 -43.45 4.18 3.25
N ASN A 119 -44.20 4.68 2.27
CA ASN A 119 -44.44 6.13 2.05
C ASN A 119 -43.14 7.00 2.05
N GLY A 120 -42.09 6.54 1.37
CA GLY A 120 -40.85 7.27 1.26
C GLY A 120 -39.91 7.13 2.47
N ALA A 121 -40.29 6.30 3.46
CA ALA A 121 -39.49 6.07 4.66
C ALA A 121 -39.11 4.60 4.83
N LEU A 122 -37.86 4.35 5.19
CA LEU A 122 -37.38 3.07 5.66
C LEU A 122 -37.68 2.95 7.16
N ARG A 123 -38.66 2.09 7.51
CA ARG A 123 -39.02 1.76 8.89
C ARG A 123 -38.14 0.64 9.41
N GLY A 124 -36.95 0.98 9.82
CA GLY A 124 -35.86 0.08 10.25
C GLY A 124 -34.51 0.69 10.00
N ASN A 125 -33.46 -0.08 10.19
CA ASN A 125 -32.10 0.35 9.98
C ASN A 125 -31.66 0.17 8.53
N LEU A 126 -30.76 1.04 8.08
CA LEU A 126 -29.99 0.84 6.86
C LEU A 126 -28.58 0.36 7.26
N TYR A 127 -28.22 -0.84 6.85
CA TYR A 127 -26.91 -1.42 7.04
C TYR A 127 -26.07 -1.23 5.79
N VAL A 128 -24.83 -0.75 5.93
CA VAL A 128 -23.85 -0.66 4.84
C VAL A 128 -22.70 -1.59 5.17
N ARG A 129 -22.61 -2.72 4.48
CA ARG A 129 -21.58 -3.72 4.71
C ARG A 129 -20.47 -3.59 3.67
N GLY A 130 -19.27 -3.26 4.13
CA GLY A 130 -18.08 -3.19 3.31
C GLY A 130 -17.52 -4.57 2.98
N GLY A 131 -17.09 -4.74 1.72
CA GLY A 131 -16.38 -5.94 1.24
C GLY A 131 -14.93 -5.67 0.87
N GLY A 132 -14.32 -4.58 1.38
CA GLY A 132 -12.93 -4.26 1.11
C GLY A 132 -12.67 -3.51 -0.19
N ASP A 133 -13.66 -2.86 -0.81
CA ASP A 133 -13.49 -2.07 -2.03
C ASP A 133 -12.34 -1.04 -1.86
N PRO A 134 -11.26 -1.11 -2.67
CA PRO A 134 -10.13 -0.20 -2.55
C PRO A 134 -10.44 1.25 -2.97
N LYS A 135 -11.55 1.48 -3.69
CA LYS A 135 -11.88 2.76 -4.32
C LYS A 135 -13.38 3.09 -4.26
N LEU A 136 -14.00 2.90 -3.10
CA LEU A 136 -15.32 3.46 -2.85
C LEU A 136 -15.14 4.97 -2.59
N VAL A 137 -15.38 5.79 -3.61
CA VAL A 137 -15.29 7.25 -3.57
C VAL A 137 -16.68 7.88 -3.48
N ILE A 138 -16.73 9.22 -3.24
CA ILE A 138 -17.98 9.94 -2.98
C ILE A 138 -18.99 9.77 -4.14
N GLU A 139 -18.55 9.80 -5.38
CA GLU A 139 -19.43 9.68 -6.54
C GLU A 139 -20.15 8.32 -6.55
N ARG A 140 -19.43 7.24 -6.24
CA ARG A 140 -20.00 5.89 -6.21
C ARG A 140 -20.93 5.68 -5.02
N LEU A 141 -20.66 6.34 -3.88
CA LEU A 141 -21.59 6.35 -2.76
C LEU A 141 -22.87 7.13 -3.10
N GLN A 142 -22.75 8.24 -3.81
CA GLN A 142 -23.90 9.03 -4.29
C GLN A 142 -24.75 8.23 -5.27
N GLU A 143 -24.14 7.48 -6.20
CA GLU A 143 -24.87 6.56 -7.09
C GLU A 143 -25.66 5.50 -6.29
N ALA A 144 -25.06 4.91 -5.27
CA ALA A 144 -25.73 3.92 -4.42
C ALA A 144 -26.88 4.56 -3.63
N TYR A 145 -26.69 5.76 -3.07
CA TYR A 145 -27.76 6.49 -2.37
C TYR A 145 -28.90 6.90 -3.31
N ALA A 146 -28.57 7.35 -4.52
CA ALA A 146 -29.59 7.64 -5.55
C ALA A 146 -30.43 6.38 -5.90
N ALA A 147 -29.77 5.22 -5.98
CA ALA A 147 -30.46 3.95 -6.21
C ALA A 147 -31.39 3.56 -5.04
N LEU A 148 -31.05 3.87 -3.79
CA LEU A 148 -31.92 3.68 -2.63
C LEU A 148 -33.10 4.68 -2.67
N GLN A 149 -32.85 5.94 -3.00
CA GLN A 149 -33.89 6.97 -3.12
C GLN A 149 -34.89 6.60 -4.22
N ALA A 150 -34.41 6.06 -5.35
CA ALA A 150 -35.27 5.56 -6.43
C ALA A 150 -36.17 4.38 -6.00
N GLN A 151 -35.77 3.63 -4.97
CA GLN A 151 -36.58 2.60 -4.34
C GLN A 151 -37.53 3.14 -3.27
N GLY A 152 -37.57 4.47 -3.06
CA GLY A 152 -38.43 5.13 -2.07
C GLY A 152 -37.79 5.31 -0.70
N VAL A 153 -36.48 5.16 -0.54
CA VAL A 153 -35.79 5.45 0.72
C VAL A 153 -35.32 6.89 0.73
N ASN A 154 -36.15 7.82 1.23
CA ASN A 154 -35.77 9.23 1.43
C ASN A 154 -35.51 9.55 2.90
N VAL A 155 -36.15 8.80 3.81
CA VAL A 155 -36.00 8.95 5.25
C VAL A 155 -35.61 7.58 5.83
N ILE A 156 -34.57 7.56 6.65
CA ILE A 156 -34.19 6.40 7.47
C ILE A 156 -34.71 6.69 8.88
N LEU A 157 -35.72 5.92 9.34
CA LEU A 157 -36.32 6.08 10.68
C LEU A 157 -35.51 5.38 11.78
N GLY A 158 -34.73 4.37 11.45
CA GLY A 158 -33.76 3.73 12.33
C GLY A 158 -32.36 4.31 12.17
N ASP A 159 -31.36 3.48 12.44
CA ASP A 159 -29.95 3.86 12.37
C ASP A 159 -29.37 3.60 10.97
N LEU A 160 -28.29 4.35 10.65
CA LEU A 160 -27.37 4.03 9.58
C LEU A 160 -26.19 3.25 10.19
N VAL A 161 -26.15 1.93 9.97
CA VAL A 161 -25.20 1.04 10.61
C VAL A 161 -24.11 0.64 9.61
N LEU A 162 -22.85 0.92 9.96
CA LEU A 162 -21.68 0.66 9.12
C LEU A 162 -20.98 -0.61 9.59
N ASP A 163 -20.94 -1.61 8.72
CA ASP A 163 -20.38 -2.93 9.00
C ASP A 163 -19.01 -3.11 8.35
N HIS A 164 -17.96 -3.11 9.20
CA HIS A 164 -16.56 -3.26 8.84
C HIS A 164 -16.05 -4.70 8.98
N SER A 165 -16.94 -5.66 9.21
CA SER A 165 -16.59 -7.00 9.69
C SER A 165 -15.91 -7.93 8.69
N ALA A 166 -15.75 -7.53 7.42
CA ALA A 166 -15.01 -8.33 6.45
C ALA A 166 -13.52 -8.43 6.76
N PHE A 167 -12.96 -7.43 7.44
CA PHE A 167 -11.57 -7.45 7.88
C PHE A 167 -11.45 -7.53 9.41
N ASP A 168 -10.40 -8.21 9.88
CA ASP A 168 -9.97 -8.25 11.27
C ASP A 168 -8.66 -7.47 11.37
N LEU A 169 -8.78 -6.20 11.73
CA LEU A 169 -7.66 -5.26 11.77
C LEU A 169 -7.49 -4.70 13.18
N PRO A 170 -6.23 -4.58 13.66
CA PRO A 170 -5.96 -3.82 14.87
C PRO A 170 -6.26 -2.33 14.63
N GLU A 171 -6.46 -1.59 15.69
CA GLU A 171 -6.43 -0.13 15.62
C GLU A 171 -5.04 0.32 15.20
N ILE A 172 -4.97 1.13 14.14
CA ILE A 172 -3.72 1.62 13.57
C ILE A 172 -3.62 3.11 13.82
N ASP A 173 -2.61 3.54 14.57
CA ASP A 173 -2.24 4.94 14.70
C ASP A 173 -1.67 5.45 13.37
N PRO A 174 -2.31 6.42 12.70
CA PRO A 174 -1.78 6.98 11.44
C PRO A 174 -0.42 7.66 11.59
N GLY A 175 -0.05 8.08 12.81
CA GLY A 175 1.25 8.68 13.10
C GLY A 175 2.38 7.68 13.35
N ALA A 176 2.06 6.40 13.56
CA ALA A 176 3.04 5.40 14.01
C ALA A 176 4.25 5.20 13.07
N PHE A 177 4.08 5.43 11.77
CA PHE A 177 5.16 5.19 10.80
C PHE A 177 6.22 6.29 10.79
N ASP A 178 5.81 7.56 10.77
CA ASP A 178 6.71 8.71 10.56
C ASP A 178 6.33 9.98 11.34
N GLY A 179 5.30 9.93 12.18
CA GLY A 179 4.77 11.06 12.94
C GLY A 179 3.80 11.95 12.17
N GLU A 180 3.52 11.65 10.89
CA GLU A 180 2.74 12.49 9.97
C GLU A 180 1.28 11.99 9.85
N ALA A 181 0.53 11.99 10.95
CA ALA A 181 -0.84 11.42 11.01
C ALA A 181 -1.81 12.02 9.98
N LEU A 182 -1.62 13.29 9.58
CA LEU A 182 -2.47 13.98 8.61
C LEU A 182 -2.13 13.70 7.14
N ARG A 183 -1.12 12.89 6.88
CA ARG A 183 -0.75 12.54 5.51
C ARG A 183 -1.62 11.41 4.98
N PRO A 184 -2.31 11.58 3.82
CA PRO A 184 -3.19 10.55 3.27
C PRO A 184 -2.51 9.20 3.01
N TYR A 185 -1.19 9.18 2.79
CA TYR A 185 -0.44 7.94 2.59
C TYR A 185 -0.31 7.07 3.86
N ASN A 186 -0.61 7.63 5.05
CA ASN A 186 -0.65 6.94 6.33
C ASN A 186 -2.06 6.44 6.70
N ALA A 187 -3.06 6.70 5.87
CA ALA A 187 -4.42 6.24 6.14
C ALA A 187 -4.46 4.71 6.27
N SER A 188 -5.18 4.21 7.29
CA SER A 188 -5.35 2.79 7.54
C SER A 188 -6.40 2.17 6.61
N PRO A 189 -6.22 0.89 6.18
CA PRO A 189 -7.24 0.18 5.43
C PRO A 189 -8.49 -0.09 6.28
N ASP A 190 -9.58 -0.48 5.61
CA ASP A 190 -10.87 -0.72 6.25
C ASP A 190 -11.77 -1.58 5.33
N ALA A 191 -12.53 -2.52 5.88
CA ALA A 191 -13.48 -3.28 5.06
C ALA A 191 -14.51 -2.38 4.37
N LEU A 192 -14.85 -1.25 4.98
CA LEU A 192 -15.68 -0.19 4.42
C LEU A 192 -14.84 1.08 4.20
N LEU A 193 -13.71 0.93 3.49
CA LEU A 193 -12.87 2.06 3.11
C LEU A 193 -13.66 3.03 2.24
N PHE A 194 -13.75 4.28 2.66
CA PHE A 194 -14.42 5.34 1.90
C PHE A 194 -13.47 6.51 1.69
N ASN A 195 -13.43 7.02 0.46
CA ASN A 195 -12.67 8.20 0.04
C ASN A 195 -11.24 8.24 0.62
N PHE A 196 -10.60 7.06 0.74
CA PHE A 196 -9.24 6.87 1.28
C PHE A 196 -9.05 7.39 2.73
N LYS A 197 -10.13 7.47 3.53
CA LYS A 197 -10.16 8.10 4.86
C LYS A 197 -9.58 9.53 4.87
N SER A 198 -9.79 10.26 3.77
CA SER A 198 -9.27 11.62 3.59
C SER A 198 -10.39 12.61 3.38
N VAL A 199 -10.18 13.81 3.90
CA VAL A 199 -11.00 15.00 3.62
C VAL A 199 -10.23 15.89 2.67
N ILE A 200 -10.80 16.21 1.53
CA ILE A 200 -10.21 17.13 0.55
C ILE A 200 -10.78 18.52 0.84
N LEU A 201 -9.95 19.43 1.30
CA LEU A 201 -10.31 20.84 1.49
C LEU A 201 -10.03 21.58 0.18
N LYS A 202 -11.10 22.07 -0.47
CA LYS A 202 -11.02 22.84 -1.71
C LYS A 202 -11.11 24.32 -1.36
N PHE A 203 -10.14 25.11 -1.80
CA PHE A 203 -10.06 26.56 -1.60
C PHE A 203 -10.37 27.27 -2.91
N GLN A 204 -11.45 28.05 -2.92
CA GLN A 204 -11.97 28.73 -4.11
C GLN A 204 -11.93 30.23 -3.85
N PRO A 205 -10.96 30.99 -4.43
CA PRO A 205 -10.89 32.43 -4.24
C PRO A 205 -12.12 33.16 -4.77
N ASP A 206 -12.67 34.03 -3.94
CA ASP A 206 -13.70 34.99 -4.27
C ASP A 206 -13.14 36.43 -4.04
N PRO A 207 -12.49 37.02 -5.04
CA PRO A 207 -11.89 38.36 -4.88
C PRO A 207 -12.88 39.46 -4.55
N ALA A 208 -14.15 39.34 -4.98
CA ALA A 208 -15.17 40.34 -4.67
C ALA A 208 -15.55 40.35 -3.19
N ALA A 209 -15.56 39.17 -2.56
CA ALA A 209 -15.79 39.02 -1.13
C ALA A 209 -14.51 39.14 -0.29
N GLY A 210 -13.30 39.17 -0.91
CA GLY A 210 -12.03 39.24 -0.20
C GLY A 210 -11.66 37.96 0.55
N VAL A 211 -12.26 36.82 0.20
CA VAL A 211 -12.08 35.55 0.88
C VAL A 211 -11.84 34.39 -0.12
N ALA A 212 -11.24 33.29 0.33
CA ALA A 212 -11.35 32.01 -0.30
C ALA A 212 -12.45 31.20 0.40
N ARG A 213 -13.41 30.67 -0.37
CA ARG A 213 -14.41 29.73 0.15
C ARG A 213 -13.76 28.39 0.37
N VAL A 214 -14.10 27.71 1.48
CA VAL A 214 -13.59 26.39 1.81
C VAL A 214 -14.73 25.38 1.72
N VAL A 215 -14.55 24.37 0.88
CA VAL A 215 -15.49 23.26 0.72
C VAL A 215 -14.77 21.95 1.04
N SER A 216 -15.40 21.10 1.85
CA SER A 216 -14.88 19.76 2.14
C SER A 216 -15.52 18.69 1.28
N GLU A 217 -14.74 17.73 0.86
CA GLU A 217 -15.18 16.52 0.18
C GLU A 217 -14.52 15.28 0.80
N PRO A 218 -15.31 14.27 1.29
CA PRO A 218 -16.78 14.27 1.33
C PRO A 218 -17.34 15.29 2.35
N PRO A 219 -18.66 15.57 2.31
CA PRO A 219 -19.35 16.26 3.40
C PRO A 219 -19.26 15.42 4.67
N MET A 220 -18.93 16.03 5.79
CA MET A 220 -18.70 15.34 7.07
C MET A 220 -19.75 15.79 8.10
N ALA A 221 -20.65 14.90 8.52
CA ALA A 221 -21.62 15.22 9.56
C ALA A 221 -20.92 15.54 10.89
N GLY A 222 -21.32 16.62 11.55
CA GLY A 222 -20.80 17.02 12.85
C GLY A 222 -19.35 17.55 12.83
N LEU A 223 -18.73 17.77 11.67
CA LEU A 223 -17.42 18.42 11.52
C LEU A 223 -17.63 19.89 11.12
N ALA A 224 -17.27 20.81 11.99
CA ALA A 224 -17.31 22.24 11.71
C ALA A 224 -16.03 22.66 10.96
N ILE A 225 -16.17 23.21 9.75
CA ILE A 225 -15.05 23.72 8.97
C ILE A 225 -15.28 25.21 8.72
N ASP A 226 -14.24 26.04 8.91
CA ASP A 226 -14.36 27.44 8.55
C ASP A 226 -14.70 27.55 7.06
N ALA A 227 -15.86 28.15 6.78
CA ALA A 227 -16.39 28.23 5.42
C ALA A 227 -15.58 29.18 4.53
N THR A 228 -14.76 30.05 5.12
CA THR A 228 -13.98 31.07 4.40
C THR A 228 -12.63 31.31 5.08
N VAL A 229 -11.64 31.71 4.29
CA VAL A 229 -10.34 32.20 4.74
C VAL A 229 -10.05 33.53 4.05
N PRO A 230 -9.60 34.60 4.77
CA PRO A 230 -9.28 35.88 4.16
C PRO A 230 -8.22 35.74 3.06
N LEU A 231 -8.39 36.47 1.94
CA LEU A 231 -7.39 36.51 0.88
C LEU A 231 -6.16 37.35 1.31
N ALA A 232 -5.00 36.94 0.79
CA ALA A 232 -3.75 37.68 0.85
C ALA A 232 -3.28 38.07 -0.54
N PRO A 233 -2.62 39.25 -0.73
CA PRO A 233 -1.84 39.54 -1.91
C PRO A 233 -0.56 38.73 -1.95
N GLY A 234 0.10 38.64 -3.12
CA GLY A 234 1.40 38.03 -3.28
C GLY A 234 1.38 36.74 -4.11
N ARG A 235 2.57 36.14 -4.24
CA ARG A 235 2.76 34.93 -5.06
C ARG A 235 2.22 33.70 -4.36
N CYS A 236 1.76 32.71 -5.14
CA CYS A 236 1.45 31.38 -4.63
C CYS A 236 2.77 30.66 -4.31
N SER A 237 3.13 30.60 -3.03
CA SER A 237 4.34 29.90 -2.55
C SER A 237 3.95 28.79 -1.56
N ASP A 238 4.31 28.90 -0.30
CA ASP A 238 3.85 27.99 0.76
C ASP A 238 2.45 28.38 1.25
N TRP A 239 1.44 28.15 0.41
CA TRP A 239 0.07 28.52 0.72
C TRP A 239 -0.51 27.69 1.88
N ARG A 240 -0.06 26.43 2.06
CA ARG A 240 -0.53 25.58 3.16
C ARG A 240 -0.02 26.07 4.52
N GLY A 241 1.26 26.40 4.62
CA GLY A 241 1.82 27.03 5.80
C GLY A 241 1.14 28.38 6.11
N GLY A 242 0.84 29.16 5.07
CA GLY A 242 0.15 30.46 5.18
C GLY A 242 -1.28 30.40 5.69
N LEU A 243 -1.95 29.24 5.64
CA LEU A 243 -3.33 29.05 6.14
C LEU A 243 -3.42 29.03 7.67
N GLY A 244 -2.35 28.67 8.38
CA GLY A 244 -2.41 28.47 9.83
C GLY A 244 -3.49 27.48 10.24
N ALA A 245 -3.58 26.35 9.50
CA ALA A 245 -4.62 25.35 9.70
C ALA A 245 -4.44 24.64 11.04
N ARG A 246 -5.54 24.49 11.78
CA ARG A 246 -5.59 23.79 13.06
C ARG A 246 -6.47 22.55 12.94
N PHE A 247 -5.89 21.41 13.33
CA PHE A 247 -6.50 20.07 13.33
C PHE A 247 -6.48 19.43 14.72
N ASP A 248 -6.29 20.22 15.77
CA ASP A 248 -6.16 19.78 17.16
C ASP A 248 -7.52 19.44 17.82
N ASP A 249 -8.61 19.87 17.22
CA ASP A 249 -9.98 19.53 17.63
C ASP A 249 -10.59 18.52 16.62
N PRO A 250 -11.04 17.34 17.08
CA PRO A 250 -11.61 16.33 16.20
C PRO A 250 -12.92 16.76 15.54
N ASP A 251 -13.61 17.75 16.12
CA ASP A 251 -14.90 18.22 15.65
C ASP A 251 -14.82 19.54 14.85
N SER A 252 -13.60 20.07 14.66
CA SER A 252 -13.43 21.28 13.88
C SER A 252 -12.11 21.36 13.12
N ILE A 253 -12.15 22.04 11.95
CA ILE A 253 -10.97 22.48 11.19
C ILE A 253 -11.04 24.00 11.09
N ARG A 254 -10.02 24.68 11.61
CA ARG A 254 -9.96 26.14 11.69
C ARG A 254 -8.77 26.68 10.93
N PHE A 255 -8.90 27.90 10.40
CA PHE A 255 -7.87 28.62 9.69
C PHE A 255 -7.62 29.98 10.33
N THR A 256 -6.42 30.18 10.85
CA THR A 256 -6.02 31.46 11.50
C THR A 256 -5.23 32.38 10.58
N GLY A 257 -4.85 31.88 9.40
CA GLY A 257 -4.02 32.58 8.43
C GLY A 257 -4.79 33.14 7.24
N ARG A 258 -4.12 33.20 6.08
CA ARG A 258 -4.64 33.78 4.86
C ARG A 258 -4.33 32.88 3.64
N TYR A 259 -5.16 32.99 2.61
CA TYR A 259 -5.00 32.30 1.35
C TYR A 259 -4.51 33.25 0.25
N PRO A 260 -3.37 32.98 -0.44
CA PRO A 260 -2.92 33.85 -1.54
C PRO A 260 -3.86 33.76 -2.75
N ALA A 261 -4.47 34.89 -3.14
CA ALA A 261 -5.40 34.93 -4.28
C ALA A 261 -4.77 34.41 -5.61
N ALA A 262 -3.47 34.63 -5.79
CA ALA A 262 -2.72 34.18 -6.96
C ALA A 262 -2.59 32.65 -7.07
N CYS A 263 -2.96 31.87 -6.03
CA CYS A 263 -2.98 30.42 -6.10
C CYS A 263 -4.11 29.87 -6.97
N GLY A 264 -5.16 30.67 -7.24
CA GLY A 264 -6.35 30.15 -7.89
C GLY A 264 -7.05 29.09 -7.02
N GLU A 265 -7.78 28.19 -7.65
CA GLU A 265 -8.40 27.07 -6.94
C GLU A 265 -7.36 25.97 -6.66
N LEU A 266 -7.23 25.56 -5.40
CA LEU A 266 -6.37 24.46 -4.99
C LEU A 266 -7.11 23.53 -4.03
N ALA A 267 -6.68 22.25 -4.05
CA ALA A 267 -7.18 21.22 -3.14
C ALA A 267 -6.08 20.77 -2.18
N TRP A 268 -6.46 20.51 -0.94
CA TRP A 268 -5.60 19.96 0.09
C TRP A 268 -6.20 18.67 0.66
N PRO A 269 -5.77 17.49 0.21
CA PRO A 269 -6.17 16.24 0.84
C PRO A 269 -5.46 16.08 2.19
N VAL A 270 -6.24 15.80 3.23
CA VAL A 270 -5.78 15.58 4.61
C VAL A 270 -6.36 14.26 5.09
N ALA A 271 -5.56 13.39 5.70
CA ALA A 271 -6.08 12.22 6.39
C ALA A 271 -6.90 12.69 7.61
N TYR A 272 -8.03 12.01 7.86
CA TYR A 272 -8.87 12.39 8.99
C TYR A 272 -8.25 11.92 10.31
N GLN A 273 -8.20 12.82 11.31
CA GLN A 273 -7.50 12.59 12.58
C GLN A 273 -8.05 11.42 13.39
N GLN A 274 -9.37 11.19 13.33
CA GLN A 274 -10.03 10.10 14.05
C GLN A 274 -10.55 9.04 13.07
N PRO A 275 -9.69 8.16 12.55
CA PRO A 275 -10.06 7.18 11.52
C PRO A 275 -11.27 6.33 11.87
N GLY A 276 -11.48 6.06 13.17
CA GLY A 276 -12.62 5.28 13.67
C GLY A 276 -13.98 5.94 13.51
N THR A 277 -14.04 7.29 13.47
CA THR A 277 -15.30 8.04 13.27
C THR A 277 -15.50 8.55 11.85
N TYR A 278 -14.48 8.41 11.00
CA TYR A 278 -14.50 8.94 9.63
C TYR A 278 -15.69 8.44 8.82
N ALA A 279 -15.86 7.13 8.74
CA ALA A 279 -16.92 6.53 7.92
C ALA A 279 -18.31 6.98 8.39
N VAL A 280 -18.53 6.99 9.71
CA VAL A 280 -19.81 7.42 10.31
C VAL A 280 -20.16 8.84 9.86
N ARG A 281 -19.24 9.80 10.02
CA ARG A 281 -19.46 11.21 9.65
C ARG A 281 -19.61 11.39 8.14
N ALA A 282 -18.82 10.67 7.35
CA ALA A 282 -18.80 10.81 5.89
C ALA A 282 -20.06 10.20 5.24
N PHE A 283 -20.48 9.02 5.68
CA PHE A 283 -21.69 8.38 5.16
C PHE A 283 -22.95 9.15 5.52
N GLU A 284 -23.08 9.62 6.77
CA GLU A 284 -24.18 10.48 7.17
C GLU A 284 -24.15 11.83 6.44
N GLY A 285 -22.98 12.46 6.34
CA GLY A 285 -22.83 13.73 5.64
C GLY A 285 -23.22 13.63 4.16
N ALA A 286 -22.78 12.58 3.48
CA ALA A 286 -23.16 12.32 2.09
C ALA A 286 -24.67 12.05 1.94
N TRP A 287 -25.29 11.28 2.85
CA TRP A 287 -26.74 11.04 2.84
C TRP A 287 -27.53 12.34 2.96
N ARG A 288 -27.18 13.18 3.94
CA ARG A 288 -27.83 14.48 4.17
C ARG A 288 -27.59 15.47 3.02
N ALA A 289 -26.40 15.47 2.42
CA ALA A 289 -26.07 16.34 1.29
C ALA A 289 -26.91 16.00 0.03
N MET A 290 -27.40 14.75 -0.08
CA MET A 290 -28.34 14.32 -1.14
C MET A 290 -29.80 14.53 -0.78
N GLY A 291 -30.11 15.25 0.30
CA GLY A 291 -31.49 15.52 0.75
C GLY A 291 -32.10 14.37 1.56
N GLY A 292 -31.35 13.34 1.89
CA GLY A 292 -31.81 12.24 2.73
C GLY A 292 -31.95 12.67 4.20
N LEU A 293 -32.94 12.13 4.90
CA LEU A 293 -33.14 12.35 6.33
C LEU A 293 -32.78 11.10 7.12
N LEU A 294 -32.13 11.30 8.27
CA LEU A 294 -31.81 10.26 9.24
C LEU A 294 -32.37 10.70 10.61
N THR A 295 -33.28 9.92 11.20
CA THR A 295 -33.86 10.23 12.53
C THR A 295 -33.15 9.48 13.66
N GLY A 296 -32.56 8.31 13.36
CA GLY A 296 -31.64 7.62 14.26
C GLY A 296 -30.22 8.18 14.18
N GLN A 297 -29.23 7.34 14.44
CA GLN A 297 -27.81 7.69 14.47
C GLN A 297 -27.05 6.92 13.40
N ALA A 298 -26.02 7.55 12.86
CA ALA A 298 -24.98 6.80 12.14
C ALA A 298 -24.00 6.21 13.15
N ARG A 299 -23.68 4.92 13.02
CA ARG A 299 -22.79 4.20 13.94
C ARG A 299 -22.17 2.96 13.30
N SER A 300 -21.05 2.49 13.84
CA SER A 300 -20.51 1.17 13.49
C SER A 300 -21.35 0.06 14.13
N GLY A 301 -21.45 -1.09 13.44
CA GLY A 301 -22.17 -2.26 13.95
C GLY A 301 -22.16 -3.42 12.94
N LEU A 302 -22.73 -4.55 13.33
CA LEU A 302 -22.81 -5.72 12.48
C LEU A 302 -24.14 -5.76 11.73
N THR A 303 -24.11 -6.21 10.49
CA THR A 303 -25.30 -6.53 9.71
C THR A 303 -25.92 -7.82 10.22
N PRO A 304 -27.20 -7.86 10.64
CA PRO A 304 -27.83 -9.08 11.09
C PRO A 304 -28.02 -10.07 9.92
N PRO A 305 -27.95 -11.40 10.18
CA PRO A 305 -28.02 -12.40 9.11
C PRO A 305 -29.30 -12.35 8.28
N GLN A 306 -30.41 -11.90 8.88
CA GLN A 306 -31.73 -11.81 8.22
C GLN A 306 -31.94 -10.49 7.45
N ALA A 307 -30.95 -9.57 7.46
CA ALA A 307 -31.09 -8.30 6.73
C ALA A 307 -31.26 -8.54 5.23
N ARG A 308 -32.25 -7.88 4.65
CA ARG A 308 -32.60 -7.99 3.23
C ARG A 308 -31.76 -7.01 2.40
N LEU A 309 -31.22 -7.49 1.30
CA LEU A 309 -30.46 -6.65 0.35
C LEU A 309 -31.41 -5.66 -0.35
N LEU A 310 -31.04 -4.39 -0.33
CA LEU A 310 -31.65 -3.30 -1.10
C LEU A 310 -30.84 -2.97 -2.35
N HIS A 311 -29.52 -2.82 -2.20
CA HIS A 311 -28.61 -2.44 -3.30
C HIS A 311 -27.24 -3.04 -3.11
N GLU A 312 -26.55 -3.35 -4.21
CA GLU A 312 -25.16 -3.79 -4.22
C GLU A 312 -24.35 -2.89 -5.15
N ALA A 313 -23.42 -2.13 -4.60
CA ALA A 313 -22.46 -1.34 -5.36
C ALA A 313 -21.21 -2.18 -5.63
N ARG A 314 -20.81 -2.30 -6.90
CA ARG A 314 -19.61 -3.04 -7.32
C ARG A 314 -18.47 -2.09 -7.61
N SER A 315 -17.24 -2.48 -7.23
CA SER A 315 -16.02 -1.74 -7.52
C SER A 315 -15.67 -1.76 -9.02
N LEU A 316 -14.66 -0.96 -9.39
CA LEU A 316 -13.92 -1.19 -10.62
C LEU A 316 -13.24 -2.57 -10.57
N PRO A 317 -12.92 -3.18 -11.74
CA PRO A 317 -12.12 -4.39 -11.81
C PRO A 317 -10.73 -4.21 -11.19
N LEU A 318 -10.14 -5.30 -10.68
CA LEU A 318 -8.79 -5.29 -10.11
C LEU A 318 -7.75 -4.66 -11.06
N ALA A 319 -7.83 -4.95 -12.36
CA ALA A 319 -6.91 -4.37 -13.34
C ALA A 319 -6.89 -2.83 -13.28
N ASP A 320 -8.06 -2.20 -13.20
CA ASP A 320 -8.19 -0.74 -13.14
C ASP A 320 -7.74 -0.18 -11.78
N ILE A 321 -8.05 -0.89 -10.70
CA ILE A 321 -7.57 -0.56 -9.33
C ILE A 321 -6.04 -0.55 -9.28
N LEU A 322 -5.39 -1.51 -9.93
CA LEU A 322 -3.93 -1.60 -9.92
C LEU A 322 -3.23 -0.46 -10.66
N ILE A 323 -3.90 0.22 -11.60
CA ILE A 323 -3.37 1.45 -12.21
C ILE A 323 -3.13 2.50 -11.13
N ASP A 324 -4.12 2.76 -10.28
CA ASP A 324 -3.96 3.73 -9.19
C ASP A 324 -2.93 3.28 -8.15
N VAL A 325 -2.92 1.97 -7.81
CA VAL A 325 -1.97 1.38 -6.87
C VAL A 325 -0.52 1.56 -7.33
N ASN A 326 -0.25 1.30 -8.62
CA ASN A 326 1.13 1.27 -9.11
C ASN A 326 1.58 2.62 -9.69
N GLN A 327 0.75 3.32 -10.45
CA GLN A 327 1.15 4.62 -11.05
C GLN A 327 1.26 5.72 -10.01
N TRP A 328 0.30 5.81 -9.06
CA TRP A 328 0.28 6.84 -8.03
C TRP A 328 0.84 6.37 -6.69
N SER A 329 1.19 5.08 -6.60
CA SER A 329 1.78 4.50 -5.39
C SER A 329 0.86 4.57 -4.17
N ASN A 330 -0.47 4.45 -4.36
CA ASN A 330 -1.44 4.56 -3.29
C ASN A 330 -1.27 3.42 -2.26
N ASN A 331 -0.95 3.78 -1.01
CA ASN A 331 -0.65 2.80 0.04
C ASN A 331 -1.92 2.12 0.56
N VAL A 332 -2.97 2.90 0.85
CA VAL A 332 -4.19 2.32 1.42
C VAL A 332 -4.88 1.38 0.43
N MET A 333 -4.90 1.73 -0.86
CA MET A 333 -5.42 0.82 -1.89
C MET A 333 -4.59 -0.46 -1.99
N ALA A 334 -3.26 -0.36 -1.93
CA ALA A 334 -2.38 -1.52 -1.93
C ALA A 334 -2.63 -2.44 -0.73
N GLN A 335 -2.85 -1.87 0.46
CA GLN A 335 -3.20 -2.63 1.67
C GLN A 335 -4.57 -3.30 1.54
N GLN A 336 -5.57 -2.63 0.92
CA GLN A 336 -6.87 -3.22 0.62
C GLN A 336 -6.75 -4.44 -0.29
N VAL A 337 -6.01 -4.29 -1.40
CA VAL A 337 -5.73 -5.40 -2.31
C VAL A 337 -5.00 -6.54 -1.60
N PHE A 338 -4.01 -6.22 -0.77
CA PHE A 338 -3.28 -7.21 0.00
C PHE A 338 -4.18 -7.96 1.00
N LEU A 339 -5.04 -7.24 1.72
CA LEU A 339 -6.01 -7.83 2.64
C LEU A 339 -7.00 -8.74 1.90
N SER A 340 -7.44 -8.38 0.69
CA SER A 340 -8.33 -9.22 -0.11
C SER A 340 -7.73 -10.59 -0.44
N LEU A 341 -6.39 -10.70 -0.49
CA LEU A 341 -5.71 -11.99 -0.66
C LEU A 341 -5.91 -12.92 0.54
N GLY A 342 -6.15 -12.37 1.72
CA GLY A 342 -6.45 -13.17 2.91
C GLY A 342 -7.76 -13.95 2.85
N ASP A 343 -8.66 -13.62 1.91
CA ASP A 343 -9.90 -14.36 1.68
C ASP A 343 -9.69 -15.56 0.75
N VAL A 344 -8.56 -15.63 0.03
CA VAL A 344 -8.23 -16.79 -0.81
C VAL A 344 -8.03 -18.01 0.09
N PRO A 345 -8.70 -19.14 -0.20
CA PRO A 345 -8.52 -20.36 0.59
C PRO A 345 -7.07 -20.82 0.56
N LEU A 346 -6.47 -20.94 1.72
CA LEU A 346 -5.26 -21.74 1.89
C LEU A 346 -5.63 -23.18 1.55
N ALA A 347 -4.65 -24.00 1.04
CA ALA A 347 -4.88 -25.43 0.76
C ALA A 347 -5.65 -26.07 1.92
N PRO A 348 -6.55 -27.04 1.68
CA PRO A 348 -7.58 -27.41 2.63
C PRO A 348 -7.02 -27.72 4.01
N GLU A 349 -7.10 -26.76 4.92
CA GLU A 349 -7.06 -27.02 6.35
C GLU A 349 -8.41 -27.68 6.65
N ALA A 350 -8.40 -29.00 6.83
CA ALA A 350 -9.58 -29.74 7.23
C ALA A 350 -10.15 -29.10 8.52
N GLY A 351 -11.32 -28.46 8.41
CA GLY A 351 -11.99 -27.85 9.55
C GLY A 351 -11.88 -26.34 9.70
N ALA A 352 -11.29 -25.60 8.76
CA ALA A 352 -11.32 -24.13 8.83
C ALA A 352 -12.77 -23.61 8.72
N PRO A 353 -13.29 -22.84 9.70
CA PRO A 353 -14.66 -22.34 9.65
C PRO A 353 -14.86 -21.43 8.44
N ALA A 354 -15.94 -21.63 7.70
CA ALA A 354 -16.41 -20.73 6.66
C ALA A 354 -16.67 -19.35 7.29
N GLY A 355 -16.21 -18.25 6.64
CA GLY A 355 -16.47 -16.88 7.09
C GLY A 355 -15.40 -16.28 8.01
N ARG A 356 -14.18 -16.79 8.01
CA ARG A 356 -13.04 -16.11 8.67
C ARG A 356 -12.83 -14.74 8.02
N ARG A 357 -12.70 -13.71 8.87
CA ARG A 357 -12.36 -12.36 8.44
C ARG A 357 -10.93 -12.32 7.90
N SER A 358 -10.70 -11.53 6.86
CA SER A 358 -9.35 -11.35 6.37
C SER A 358 -8.53 -10.46 7.29
N SER A 359 -7.24 -10.75 7.39
CA SER A 359 -6.27 -9.99 8.19
C SER A 359 -4.92 -9.92 7.46
N PHE A 360 -4.03 -9.02 7.91
CA PHE A 360 -2.66 -8.97 7.39
C PHE A 360 -1.91 -10.29 7.58
N GLU A 361 -2.14 -11.00 8.69
CA GLU A 361 -1.52 -12.30 8.94
C GLU A 361 -1.94 -13.33 7.90
N ARG A 362 -3.26 -13.44 7.63
CA ARG A 362 -3.78 -14.33 6.60
C ARG A 362 -3.28 -13.98 5.22
N ALA A 363 -3.27 -12.70 4.87
CA ALA A 363 -2.75 -12.23 3.58
C ALA A 363 -1.27 -12.61 3.41
N ARG A 364 -0.44 -12.43 4.44
CA ARG A 364 0.96 -12.88 4.43
C ARG A 364 1.09 -14.39 4.23
N ALA A 365 0.28 -15.17 4.91
CA ALA A 365 0.29 -16.62 4.78
C ALA A 365 -0.09 -17.07 3.36
N VAL A 366 -1.14 -16.48 2.78
CA VAL A 366 -1.57 -16.75 1.40
C VAL A 366 -0.47 -16.40 0.40
N VAL A 367 0.09 -15.19 0.49
CA VAL A 367 1.15 -14.75 -0.43
C VAL A 367 2.42 -15.59 -0.28
N GLY A 368 2.77 -15.98 0.96
CA GLY A 368 3.91 -16.87 1.22
C GLY A 368 3.73 -18.25 0.58
N GLN A 369 2.56 -18.86 0.70
CA GLN A 369 2.25 -20.14 0.04
C GLN A 369 2.20 -20.02 -1.48
N TRP A 370 1.59 -18.96 -1.99
CA TRP A 370 1.58 -18.65 -3.42
C TRP A 370 3.00 -18.52 -3.95
N TRP A 371 3.87 -17.76 -3.26
CA TRP A 371 5.26 -17.59 -3.65
C TRP A 371 6.01 -18.92 -3.74
N GLN A 372 5.88 -19.78 -2.73
CA GLN A 372 6.52 -21.10 -2.71
C GLN A 372 6.02 -22.02 -3.83
N ARG A 373 4.73 -21.99 -4.14
CA ARG A 373 4.15 -22.79 -5.23
C ARG A 373 4.60 -22.29 -6.61
N THR A 374 4.67 -20.98 -6.78
CA THR A 374 4.95 -20.36 -8.09
C THR A 374 6.44 -20.36 -8.43
N PHE A 375 7.30 -20.05 -7.46
CA PHE A 375 8.74 -19.83 -7.69
C PHE A 375 9.60 -20.93 -7.05
N GLY A 376 9.05 -21.75 -6.20
CA GLY A 376 9.75 -22.82 -5.50
C GLY A 376 10.67 -22.34 -4.35
N PRO A 377 11.27 -23.29 -3.61
CA PRO A 377 12.01 -22.97 -2.38
C PRO A 377 13.38 -22.34 -2.63
N ARG A 378 13.88 -22.33 -3.88
CA ARG A 378 15.18 -21.72 -4.21
C ARG A 378 15.11 -20.21 -4.40
N VAL A 379 13.94 -19.65 -4.64
CA VAL A 379 13.74 -18.23 -4.78
C VAL A 379 13.36 -17.65 -3.41
N ALA A 380 14.20 -16.80 -2.86
CA ALA A 380 13.98 -16.20 -1.56
C ALA A 380 12.61 -15.51 -1.50
N ALA A 381 11.77 -15.89 -0.55
CA ALA A 381 10.46 -15.26 -0.37
C ALA A 381 10.62 -13.85 0.21
N PRO A 382 9.75 -12.89 -0.18
CA PRO A 382 9.74 -11.57 0.42
C PRO A 382 9.30 -11.64 1.90
N VAL A 383 9.87 -10.75 2.72
CA VAL A 383 9.32 -10.46 4.04
C VAL A 383 8.26 -9.39 3.86
N LEU A 384 7.02 -9.72 4.18
CA LEU A 384 5.86 -8.84 4.03
C LEU A 384 5.31 -8.42 5.38
N GLU A 385 4.86 -7.17 5.49
CA GLU A 385 4.12 -6.66 6.64
C GLU A 385 2.68 -6.32 6.23
N ASN A 386 2.52 -5.36 5.33
CA ASN A 386 1.22 -4.85 4.88
C ASN A 386 1.05 -4.81 3.35
N GLY A 387 2.05 -5.26 2.59
CA GLY A 387 2.03 -5.35 1.13
C GLY A 387 2.10 -4.02 0.38
N SER A 388 2.21 -2.89 1.08
CA SER A 388 2.28 -1.56 0.43
C SER A 388 3.70 -1.01 0.32
N GLY A 389 4.66 -1.55 1.07
CA GLY A 389 6.00 -1.00 1.17
C GLY A 389 6.12 0.20 2.11
N LEU A 390 5.03 0.64 2.73
CA LEU A 390 5.07 1.60 3.84
C LEU A 390 5.39 0.80 5.12
N SER A 391 6.65 0.37 5.22
CA SER A 391 7.12 -0.56 6.23
C SER A 391 8.62 -0.40 6.48
N ARG A 392 9.02 -0.59 7.74
CA ARG A 392 10.44 -0.64 8.11
C ARG A 392 11.01 -2.07 8.06
N VAL A 393 10.15 -3.07 8.00
CA VAL A 393 10.54 -4.50 8.08
C VAL A 393 10.43 -5.26 6.78
N GLU A 394 9.66 -4.77 5.79
CA GLU A 394 9.55 -5.44 4.49
C GLU A 394 10.90 -5.55 3.79
N ARG A 395 11.19 -6.72 3.21
CA ARG A 395 12.45 -7.04 2.52
C ARG A 395 12.18 -7.89 1.28
N ILE A 396 12.98 -7.65 0.25
CA ILE A 396 13.05 -8.53 -0.93
C ILE A 396 14.46 -8.40 -1.55
N THR A 397 14.94 -9.48 -2.16
CA THR A 397 16.18 -9.40 -2.94
C THR A 397 15.88 -8.91 -4.36
N PRO A 398 16.76 -8.11 -4.99
CA PRO A 398 16.60 -7.71 -6.39
C PRO A 398 16.42 -8.90 -7.33
N GLU A 399 17.14 -9.99 -7.09
CA GLU A 399 17.05 -11.22 -7.88
C GLU A 399 15.67 -11.87 -7.77
N ALA A 400 15.12 -12.01 -6.56
CA ALA A 400 13.81 -12.59 -6.35
C ALA A 400 12.70 -11.76 -7.01
N LEU A 401 12.79 -10.42 -6.94
CA LEU A 401 11.84 -9.55 -7.61
C LEU A 401 11.96 -9.64 -9.14
N ALA A 402 13.17 -9.78 -9.68
CA ALA A 402 13.37 -9.97 -11.11
C ALA A 402 12.81 -11.32 -11.60
N VAL A 403 12.89 -12.38 -10.78
CA VAL A 403 12.23 -13.67 -11.07
C VAL A 403 10.72 -13.49 -11.17
N LEU A 404 10.10 -12.75 -10.23
CA LEU A 404 8.67 -12.41 -10.31
C LEU A 404 8.36 -11.65 -11.61
N LEU A 405 9.13 -10.61 -11.94
CA LEU A 405 8.91 -9.80 -13.15
C LEU A 405 9.02 -10.63 -14.42
N ARG A 406 10.01 -11.54 -14.51
CA ARG A 406 10.15 -12.43 -15.66
C ARG A 406 8.98 -13.41 -15.79
N HIS A 407 8.52 -13.96 -14.69
CA HIS A 407 7.33 -14.82 -14.66
C HIS A 407 6.09 -14.06 -15.10
N ALA A 408 5.86 -12.86 -14.51
CA ALA A 408 4.73 -12.02 -14.82
C ALA A 408 4.68 -11.61 -16.31
N ALA A 409 5.83 -11.36 -16.94
CA ALA A 409 5.92 -10.98 -18.36
C ALA A 409 5.46 -12.09 -19.34
N ARG A 410 5.37 -13.34 -18.88
CA ARG A 410 4.97 -14.51 -19.69
C ARG A 410 3.61 -15.08 -19.28
N HIS A 411 3.03 -14.54 -18.22
CA HIS A 411 1.78 -15.03 -17.66
C HIS A 411 0.56 -14.48 -18.42
N ALA A 412 -0.59 -15.14 -18.31
CA ALA A 412 -1.85 -14.66 -18.88
C ALA A 412 -2.26 -13.26 -18.39
N GLN A 413 -1.81 -12.86 -17.19
CA GLN A 413 -2.04 -11.54 -16.61
C GLN A 413 -0.92 -10.52 -16.94
N ALA A 414 -0.03 -10.80 -17.91
CA ALA A 414 1.07 -9.89 -18.26
C ALA A 414 0.58 -8.50 -18.68
N GLN A 415 -0.44 -8.45 -19.54
CA GLN A 415 -0.97 -7.19 -20.06
C GLN A 415 -1.51 -6.27 -18.96
N PRO A 416 -2.48 -6.68 -18.12
CA PRO A 416 -2.98 -5.83 -17.03
C PRO A 416 -1.89 -5.47 -16.01
N PHE A 417 -0.91 -6.35 -15.76
CA PHE A 417 0.20 -6.04 -14.88
C PHE A 417 1.08 -4.92 -15.42
N VAL A 418 1.53 -5.02 -16.68
CA VAL A 418 2.37 -4.00 -17.33
C VAL A 418 1.62 -2.68 -17.48
N GLN A 419 0.35 -2.70 -17.86
CA GLN A 419 -0.49 -1.51 -18.01
C GLN A 419 -0.71 -0.76 -16.68
N SER A 420 -0.61 -1.44 -15.56
CA SER A 420 -0.71 -0.80 -14.25
C SER A 420 0.53 0.02 -13.87
N LEU A 421 1.67 -0.16 -14.55
CA LEU A 421 2.93 0.51 -14.22
C LEU A 421 2.96 1.96 -14.75
N ALA A 422 3.74 2.80 -14.07
CA ALA A 422 4.00 4.16 -14.52
C ALA A 422 5.02 4.16 -15.67
N VAL A 423 4.81 5.02 -16.66
CA VAL A 423 5.65 5.11 -17.86
C VAL A 423 6.65 6.25 -17.71
N ALA A 424 7.94 5.98 -17.90
CA ALA A 424 9.02 6.94 -17.78
C ALA A 424 8.80 8.15 -18.74
N GLY A 425 8.91 9.35 -18.18
CA GLY A 425 8.68 10.63 -18.89
C GLY A 425 7.20 10.95 -19.15
N VAL A 426 6.26 10.00 -18.94
CA VAL A 426 4.88 10.11 -19.43
C VAL A 426 3.85 10.12 -18.27
N SER A 427 3.86 9.11 -17.39
CA SER A 427 2.77 8.96 -16.42
C SER A 427 3.21 8.64 -15.00
N GLY A 428 2.32 8.92 -14.03
CA GLY A 428 2.45 8.54 -12.64
C GLY A 428 3.75 9.02 -12.00
N THR A 429 4.28 8.23 -11.06
CA THR A 429 5.52 8.55 -10.35
C THR A 429 6.77 8.45 -11.22
N ALA A 430 6.69 7.78 -12.38
CA ALA A 430 7.80 7.68 -13.33
C ALA A 430 7.86 8.85 -14.34
N ALA A 431 6.87 9.75 -14.38
CA ALA A 431 6.88 10.92 -15.26
C ALA A 431 8.10 11.86 -15.07
N ARG A 432 8.79 11.73 -13.93
CA ARG A 432 10.01 12.51 -13.65
C ARG A 432 11.31 11.78 -14.01
N ILE A 433 11.23 10.52 -14.47
CA ILE A 433 12.35 9.70 -14.95
C ILE A 433 12.43 9.89 -16.46
N ALA A 434 13.66 10.07 -17.02
CA ALA A 434 13.87 10.25 -18.45
C ALA A 434 12.97 11.33 -19.08
N ARG A 435 12.96 12.55 -18.51
CA ARG A 435 12.07 13.66 -18.96
C ARG A 435 12.36 14.19 -20.35
N ASP A 436 13.59 14.00 -20.84
CA ASP A 436 13.95 14.40 -22.20
C ASP A 436 13.33 13.41 -23.19
N PRO A 437 12.46 13.86 -24.11
CA PRO A 437 11.87 12.96 -25.12
C PRO A 437 12.90 12.29 -26.04
N ARG A 438 14.15 12.78 -26.07
CA ARG A 438 15.25 12.15 -26.81
C ARG A 438 15.90 10.99 -26.06
N SER A 439 15.60 10.82 -24.77
CA SER A 439 16.08 9.69 -24.01
C SER A 439 15.53 8.38 -24.56
N PRO A 440 16.35 7.33 -24.74
CA PRO A 440 15.85 6.02 -25.17
C PRO A 440 14.88 5.40 -24.15
N ALA A 441 14.90 5.83 -22.91
CA ALA A 441 14.00 5.37 -21.84
C ALA A 441 12.63 6.09 -21.86
N TYR A 442 12.49 7.26 -22.53
CA TYR A 442 11.24 8.01 -22.60
C TYR A 442 10.16 7.17 -23.29
N GLY A 443 9.05 6.91 -22.61
CA GLY A 443 7.96 6.07 -23.12
C GLY A 443 8.27 4.56 -23.19
N ASN A 444 9.53 4.15 -22.94
CA ASN A 444 10.00 2.78 -23.14
C ASN A 444 10.31 2.04 -21.80
N ALA A 445 10.16 2.71 -20.66
CA ALA A 445 10.32 2.07 -19.36
C ALA A 445 9.02 2.12 -18.56
N PHE A 446 8.56 0.95 -18.11
CA PHE A 446 7.33 0.73 -17.36
C PHE A 446 7.72 0.37 -15.92
N LEU A 447 7.55 1.29 -14.98
CA LEU A 447 8.23 1.23 -13.70
C LEU A 447 7.28 1.41 -12.52
N LYS A 448 7.59 0.72 -11.43
CA LYS A 448 7.13 1.06 -10.09
C LYS A 448 8.27 1.70 -9.33
N THR A 449 8.01 2.87 -8.73
CA THR A 449 8.98 3.57 -7.88
C THR A 449 8.70 3.37 -6.41
N GLY A 450 9.73 3.47 -5.58
CA GLY A 450 9.65 3.42 -4.12
C GLY A 450 10.48 4.52 -3.48
N THR A 451 9.97 5.11 -2.40
CA THR A 451 10.69 6.12 -1.62
C THR A 451 10.26 6.05 -0.16
N LEU A 452 11.23 5.97 0.74
CA LEU A 452 11.14 6.28 2.16
C LEU A 452 12.25 7.28 2.49
N ARG A 453 12.39 7.68 3.76
CA ARG A 453 13.43 8.63 4.17
C ARG A 453 14.82 8.18 3.74
N ASP A 454 15.12 6.90 3.93
CA ASP A 454 16.42 6.24 3.75
C ASP A 454 16.42 5.21 2.61
N VAL A 455 15.38 5.21 1.76
CA VAL A 455 15.23 4.28 0.65
C VAL A 455 14.81 5.01 -0.62
N THR A 456 15.45 4.71 -1.73
CA THR A 456 14.93 4.96 -3.07
C THR A 456 15.05 3.71 -3.91
N GLY A 457 14.04 3.42 -4.72
CA GLY A 457 14.03 2.21 -5.54
C GLY A 457 13.15 2.34 -6.76
N LEU A 458 13.39 1.49 -7.73
CA LEU A 458 12.52 1.24 -8.86
C LEU A 458 12.64 -0.21 -9.33
N ALA A 459 11.56 -0.71 -9.92
CA ALA A 459 11.61 -1.96 -10.66
C ALA A 459 10.51 -1.99 -11.72
N GLY A 460 10.73 -2.81 -12.76
CA GLY A 460 9.77 -2.98 -13.85
C GLY A 460 10.45 -3.43 -15.13
N TYR A 461 9.96 -2.93 -16.24
CA TYR A 461 10.36 -3.36 -17.58
C TYR A 461 10.95 -2.20 -18.38
N VAL A 462 11.98 -2.50 -19.17
CA VAL A 462 12.59 -1.54 -20.10
C VAL A 462 12.70 -2.19 -21.48
N ASN A 463 12.16 -1.53 -22.48
CA ASN A 463 12.37 -1.85 -23.89
C ASN A 463 13.63 -1.11 -24.34
N ALA A 464 14.66 -1.86 -24.72
CA ALA A 464 15.92 -1.28 -25.16
C ALA A 464 15.94 -0.95 -26.66
N ALA A 465 16.87 -0.09 -27.08
CA ALA A 465 17.03 0.36 -28.46
C ALA A 465 17.30 -0.79 -29.44
N ASN A 466 17.94 -1.87 -28.96
CA ASN A 466 18.19 -3.10 -29.72
C ASN A 466 16.98 -4.04 -29.86
N GLY A 467 15.77 -3.60 -29.45
CA GLY A 467 14.56 -4.42 -29.48
C GLY A 467 14.41 -5.44 -28.35
N SER A 468 15.43 -5.60 -27.51
CA SER A 468 15.36 -6.50 -26.35
C SER A 468 14.52 -5.87 -25.23
N ARG A 469 13.91 -6.73 -24.40
CA ARG A 469 13.19 -6.33 -23.20
C ARG A 469 13.89 -6.83 -21.96
N TYR A 470 13.97 -6.00 -20.95
CA TYR A 470 14.65 -6.34 -19.70
C TYR A 470 13.72 -6.14 -18.48
N ALA A 471 13.86 -7.01 -17.49
CA ALA A 471 13.45 -6.71 -16.12
C ALA A 471 14.59 -5.95 -15.44
N VAL A 472 14.26 -4.82 -14.84
CA VAL A 472 15.21 -3.94 -14.13
C VAL A 472 14.75 -3.79 -12.71
N VAL A 473 15.66 -4.02 -11.75
CA VAL A 473 15.44 -3.82 -10.33
C VAL A 473 16.63 -3.05 -9.77
N GLY A 474 16.37 -1.98 -9.03
CA GLY A 474 17.39 -1.19 -8.36
C GLY A 474 16.87 -0.58 -7.06
N PHE A 475 17.65 -0.74 -5.97
CA PHE A 475 17.35 -0.20 -4.65
C PHE A 475 18.59 0.46 -4.06
N VAL A 476 18.43 1.63 -3.49
CA VAL A 476 19.45 2.28 -2.65
C VAL A 476 18.87 2.39 -1.24
N ASN A 477 19.55 1.74 -0.28
CA ASN A 477 19.23 1.82 1.14
C ASN A 477 20.35 2.56 1.85
N HIS A 478 20.17 3.87 2.11
CA HIS A 478 21.19 4.74 2.67
C HIS A 478 20.57 6.05 3.20
N PRO A 479 21.09 6.70 4.24
CA PRO A 479 20.58 8.00 4.70
C PRO A 479 20.45 9.06 3.59
N ASN A 480 21.34 9.05 2.59
CA ASN A 480 21.29 9.93 1.43
C ASN A 480 20.56 9.33 0.22
N ALA A 481 19.69 8.31 0.39
CA ALA A 481 19.00 7.63 -0.71
C ALA A 481 18.24 8.61 -1.62
N GLY A 482 17.66 9.66 -1.06
CA GLY A 482 16.96 10.68 -1.83
C GLY A 482 17.83 11.37 -2.88
N ALA A 483 19.11 11.62 -2.58
CA ALA A 483 20.07 12.20 -3.50
C ALA A 483 20.57 11.20 -4.57
N ALA A 484 20.40 9.90 -4.34
CA ALA A 484 20.83 8.84 -5.26
C ALA A 484 19.78 8.50 -6.35
N ARG A 485 18.63 9.16 -6.42
CA ARG A 485 17.65 8.97 -7.51
C ARG A 485 18.27 9.03 -8.90
N PRO A 486 19.18 9.99 -9.22
CA PRO A 486 19.83 10.03 -10.51
C PRO A 486 20.66 8.78 -10.86
N ALA A 487 21.09 7.99 -9.87
CA ALA A 487 21.80 6.74 -10.12
C ALA A 487 20.84 5.66 -10.64
N LEU A 488 19.62 5.61 -10.12
CA LEU A 488 18.57 4.70 -10.62
C LEU A 488 18.05 5.13 -11.99
N GLU A 489 17.93 6.44 -12.25
CA GLU A 489 17.63 6.98 -13.59
C GLU A 489 18.71 6.58 -14.59
N ALA A 490 20.00 6.75 -14.22
CA ALA A 490 21.12 6.34 -15.05
C ALA A 490 21.15 4.82 -15.31
N LEU A 491 20.65 3.99 -14.38
CA LEU A 491 20.50 2.55 -14.60
C LEU A 491 19.46 2.26 -15.67
N VAL A 492 18.29 2.91 -15.60
CA VAL A 492 17.22 2.75 -16.59
C VAL A 492 17.69 3.22 -17.98
N GLU A 493 18.33 4.38 -18.05
CA GLU A 493 18.92 4.94 -19.29
C GLU A 493 19.98 4.00 -19.89
N TRP A 494 20.86 3.44 -19.05
CA TRP A 494 21.87 2.49 -19.49
C TRP A 494 21.24 1.23 -20.09
N VAL A 495 20.16 0.71 -19.50
CA VAL A 495 19.45 -0.45 -20.07
C VAL A 495 18.74 -0.09 -21.35
N ALA A 496 18.06 1.05 -21.40
CA ALA A 496 17.33 1.50 -22.60
C ALA A 496 18.25 1.78 -23.80
N ALA A 497 19.49 2.23 -23.52
CA ALA A 497 20.48 2.56 -24.56
C ALA A 497 21.30 1.34 -25.04
N GLN A 498 20.99 0.08 -24.59
CA GLN A 498 21.78 -1.08 -25.01
C GLN A 498 21.83 -1.19 -26.54
N PRO A 499 23.04 -1.14 -27.16
CA PRO A 499 23.19 -1.35 -28.58
C PRO A 499 22.99 -2.84 -28.96
N ASP A 500 22.87 -3.11 -30.26
CA ASP A 500 22.82 -4.46 -30.84
C ASP A 500 24.02 -5.32 -30.45
#